data_34f781e59789fa77fcf29f64031e7995
#
_entry.id   34f781e59789fa77fcf29f64031e7995
#
_cell.length_a   1.000
_cell.length_b   1.000
_cell.length_c   1.000
_cell.angle_alpha   90.00
_cell.angle_beta   90.00
_cell.angle_gamma   90.00
#
_symmetry.space_group_name_H-M   'P 1'
#
loop_
_entity.id
_entity.type
_entity.pdbx_description
1 polymer ?
#
loop_
_entity_poly.entity_id
_entity_poly.type
_entity_poly.pdbx_seq_one_letter_code
_entity_poly.pdbx_strand_id
1 'polypeptide(L)'
;FRLPTTDELFGDEDLEAGKMNLKPEKSDNVNLSFSYNHQFGKHGLYAEAGLIYRDTKDYIKRGLDVLGGTSYGYYENHGHVRTKGYNLSLLYSFSHWFDIGGTFNSIDTRDYEKFLAGSSLQESMHYKVRMPNLPYRYANINANFYWNDLFVKGNVLSIGYDSYWQHDFPLYWENLGDKDSKNMVPEQFSHNLSLSYTMKNGRYNVSFECRNFTDAQLFDNFSLQKAGRAFYGKFRVFFGK
;
A
#
# COMPACT_ATOMS: atom_id res chain seq x y z
N PHE A 1 -12.62 -14.33 -11.27
CA PHE A 1 -13.61 -13.24 -11.24
C PHE A 1 -13.42 -12.41 -9.98
N ARG A 2 -13.52 -11.08 -10.11
CA ARG A 2 -13.68 -10.15 -8.99
C ARG A 2 -15.01 -9.43 -9.15
N LEU A 3 -15.86 -9.54 -8.14
CA LEU A 3 -17.10 -8.74 -8.09
C LEU A 3 -16.76 -7.29 -7.71
N PRO A 4 -17.53 -6.31 -8.18
CA PRO A 4 -17.44 -4.95 -7.69
C PRO A 4 -17.64 -4.90 -6.16
N THR A 5 -16.92 -4.04 -5.49
CA THR A 5 -17.09 -3.80 -4.04
C THR A 5 -18.30 -2.90 -3.78
N THR A 6 -18.70 -2.80 -2.51
CA THR A 6 -19.79 -1.90 -2.09
C THR A 6 -19.48 -0.45 -2.46
N ASP A 7 -18.27 0.00 -2.22
CA ASP A 7 -17.84 1.38 -2.50
C ASP A 7 -17.82 1.66 -4.02
N GLU A 8 -17.41 0.68 -4.83
CA GLU A 8 -17.46 0.80 -6.30
C GLU A 8 -18.88 0.88 -6.85
N LEU A 9 -19.87 0.22 -6.19
CA LEU A 9 -21.26 0.23 -6.61
C LEU A 9 -22.03 1.44 -6.09
N PHE A 10 -21.78 1.87 -4.86
CA PHE A 10 -22.60 2.88 -4.18
C PHE A 10 -21.85 4.18 -3.84
N GLY A 11 -20.51 4.18 -3.89
CA GLY A 11 -19.69 5.31 -3.44
C GLY A 11 -19.62 5.44 -1.92
N ASP A 12 -19.11 6.58 -1.45
CA ASP A 12 -18.93 6.89 -0.03
C ASP A 12 -19.72 8.15 0.44
N GLU A 13 -20.60 8.68 -0.42
CA GLU A 13 -21.40 9.90 -0.24
C GLU A 13 -20.60 11.23 -0.28
N ASP A 14 -19.28 11.19 -0.14
CA ASP A 14 -18.42 12.39 -0.05
C ASP A 14 -17.53 12.60 -1.29
N LEU A 15 -16.61 11.68 -1.51
CA LEU A 15 -15.55 11.82 -2.51
C LEU A 15 -15.61 10.79 -3.63
N GLU A 16 -16.44 9.76 -3.51
CA GLU A 16 -16.52 8.69 -4.49
C GLU A 16 -17.95 8.47 -5.00
N ALA A 17 -18.10 8.60 -6.32
CA ALA A 17 -19.35 8.29 -7.00
C ALA A 17 -19.39 6.82 -7.41
N GLY A 18 -20.32 6.07 -6.86
CA GLY A 18 -20.54 4.67 -7.20
C GLY A 18 -21.21 4.47 -8.57
N LYS A 19 -21.10 3.25 -9.12
CA LYS A 19 -21.73 2.86 -10.39
C LYS A 19 -22.36 1.48 -10.30
N MET A 20 -23.67 1.43 -10.18
CA MET A 20 -24.43 0.20 -9.93
C MET A 20 -24.40 -0.85 -11.06
N ASN A 21 -24.04 -0.46 -12.27
CA ASN A 21 -24.03 -1.36 -13.44
C ASN A 21 -22.62 -1.83 -13.84
N LEU A 22 -21.67 -1.81 -12.90
CA LEU A 22 -20.35 -2.36 -13.12
C LEU A 22 -20.39 -3.87 -13.37
N LYS A 23 -19.67 -4.32 -14.39
CA LYS A 23 -19.47 -5.74 -14.67
C LYS A 23 -18.35 -6.31 -13.80
N PRO A 24 -18.45 -7.59 -13.40
CA PRO A 24 -17.33 -8.27 -12.74
C PRO A 24 -16.08 -8.33 -13.61
N GLU A 25 -14.92 -8.10 -13.03
CA GLU A 25 -13.65 -8.36 -13.70
C GLU A 25 -13.43 -9.85 -13.95
N LYS A 26 -12.82 -10.16 -15.08
CA LYS A 26 -12.37 -11.50 -15.44
C LYS A 26 -10.88 -11.47 -15.63
N SER A 27 -10.14 -12.30 -14.91
CA SER A 27 -8.68 -12.30 -15.02
C SER A 27 -8.08 -13.69 -15.04
N ASP A 28 -7.04 -13.84 -15.85
CA ASP A 28 -6.11 -14.96 -15.82
C ASP A 28 -4.87 -14.52 -15.05
N ASN A 29 -4.48 -15.29 -14.03
CA ASN A 29 -3.39 -14.92 -13.13
C ASN A 29 -2.35 -16.04 -13.12
N VAL A 30 -1.08 -15.65 -13.21
CA VAL A 30 0.06 -16.54 -12.99
C VAL A 30 0.96 -15.88 -11.93
N ASN A 31 1.13 -16.58 -10.82
CA ASN A 31 2.02 -16.14 -9.75
C ASN A 31 3.06 -17.24 -9.52
N LEU A 32 4.32 -16.84 -9.44
CA LEU A 32 5.43 -17.72 -9.11
C LEU A 32 6.17 -17.12 -7.92
N SER A 33 6.34 -17.88 -6.85
CA SER A 33 7.08 -17.43 -5.68
C SER A 33 8.14 -18.45 -5.26
N PHE A 34 9.26 -17.93 -4.76
CA PHE A 34 10.32 -18.68 -4.13
C PHE A 34 10.50 -18.14 -2.73
N SER A 35 10.46 -19.01 -1.74
CA SER A 35 10.72 -18.65 -0.35
C SER A 35 11.86 -19.48 0.22
N TYR A 36 12.67 -18.83 1.04
CA TYR A 36 13.73 -19.44 1.81
C TYR A 36 13.50 -19.10 3.28
N ASN A 37 13.49 -20.11 4.13
CA ASN A 37 13.35 -19.96 5.57
C ASN A 37 14.37 -20.84 6.26
N HIS A 38 15.26 -20.23 7.03
CA HIS A 38 16.31 -20.95 7.73
C HIS A 38 16.62 -20.35 9.10
N GLN A 39 16.78 -21.25 10.07
CA GLN A 39 17.20 -20.91 11.43
C GLN A 39 18.61 -21.43 11.66
N PHE A 40 19.56 -20.56 11.96
CA PHE A 40 20.96 -20.92 12.25
C PHE A 40 21.38 -20.37 13.63
N GLY A 41 21.24 -21.21 14.64
CA GLY A 41 21.48 -20.85 16.03
C GLY A 41 20.46 -19.80 16.52
N LYS A 42 20.94 -18.60 16.87
CA LYS A 42 20.09 -17.50 17.32
C LYS A 42 19.58 -16.61 16.18
N HIS A 43 19.95 -16.92 14.95
CA HIS A 43 19.59 -16.11 13.78
C HIS A 43 18.48 -16.80 13.01
N GLY A 44 17.45 -16.07 12.65
CA GLY A 44 16.40 -16.48 11.74
C GLY A 44 16.44 -15.63 10.47
N LEU A 45 16.33 -16.26 9.31
CA LEU A 45 16.26 -15.59 8.02
C LEU A 45 15.09 -16.13 7.22
N TYR A 46 14.21 -15.23 6.82
CA TYR A 46 13.19 -15.49 5.83
C TYR A 46 13.36 -14.54 4.66
N ALA A 47 13.35 -15.08 3.46
CA ALA A 47 13.38 -14.31 2.21
C ALA A 47 12.35 -14.88 1.24
N GLU A 48 11.65 -14.02 0.52
CA GLU A 48 10.71 -14.40 -0.51
C GLU A 48 10.84 -13.46 -1.71
N ALA A 49 10.77 -14.05 -2.91
CA ALA A 49 10.68 -13.33 -4.17
C ALA A 49 9.52 -13.89 -4.97
N GLY A 50 8.61 -13.02 -5.41
CA GLY A 50 7.44 -13.38 -6.20
C GLY A 50 7.41 -12.66 -7.54
N LEU A 51 6.93 -13.34 -8.57
CA LEU A 51 6.62 -12.79 -9.88
C LEU A 51 5.11 -12.83 -10.08
N ILE A 52 4.56 -11.76 -10.63
CA ILE A 52 3.13 -11.56 -10.81
C ILE A 52 2.86 -11.28 -12.29
N TYR A 53 1.94 -12.02 -12.86
CA TYR A 53 1.38 -11.73 -14.17
C TYR A 53 -0.15 -11.86 -14.07
N ARG A 54 -0.87 -10.85 -14.50
CA ARG A 54 -2.33 -10.83 -14.56
C ARG A 54 -2.78 -10.19 -15.87
N ASP A 55 -3.70 -10.85 -16.54
CA ASP A 55 -4.40 -10.35 -17.73
C ASP A 55 -5.88 -10.21 -17.37
N THR A 56 -6.43 -9.00 -17.42
CA THR A 56 -7.76 -8.68 -16.89
C THR A 56 -8.63 -8.04 -17.96
N LYS A 57 -9.84 -8.56 -18.12
CA LYS A 57 -10.92 -8.01 -18.94
C LYS A 57 -12.00 -7.41 -18.05
N ASP A 58 -12.69 -6.41 -18.56
CA ASP A 58 -13.69 -5.63 -17.80
C ASP A 58 -13.09 -5.04 -16.50
N TYR A 59 -11.81 -4.62 -16.53
CA TYR A 59 -11.10 -4.06 -15.39
C TYR A 59 -11.86 -2.88 -14.79
N ILE A 60 -12.10 -2.88 -13.50
CA ILE A 60 -12.77 -1.77 -12.80
C ILE A 60 -11.71 -0.73 -12.43
N LYS A 61 -11.74 0.38 -13.17
CA LYS A 61 -10.84 1.52 -12.99
C LYS A 61 -11.50 2.57 -12.14
N ARG A 62 -10.73 3.12 -11.19
CA ARG A 62 -11.05 4.36 -10.51
C ARG A 62 -10.49 5.52 -11.32
N GLY A 63 -11.34 6.43 -11.71
CA GLY A 63 -10.99 7.71 -12.31
C GLY A 63 -11.16 8.85 -11.32
N LEU A 64 -10.65 10.02 -11.69
CA LEU A 64 -10.90 11.28 -10.99
C LEU A 64 -11.59 12.25 -11.96
N ASP A 65 -12.58 12.97 -11.47
CA ASP A 65 -13.26 14.03 -12.20
C ASP A 65 -13.48 15.24 -11.28
N VAL A 66 -13.87 16.35 -11.85
CA VAL A 66 -14.10 17.62 -11.13
C VAL A 66 -15.49 18.12 -11.42
N LEU A 67 -16.31 18.24 -10.38
CA LEU A 67 -17.64 18.82 -10.47
C LEU A 67 -17.75 19.99 -9.49
N GLY A 68 -18.08 21.19 -10.00
CA GLY A 68 -18.25 22.37 -9.16
C GLY A 68 -16.99 22.81 -8.40
N GLY A 69 -15.80 22.46 -8.89
CA GLY A 69 -14.52 22.76 -8.21
C GLY A 69 -14.09 21.72 -7.18
N THR A 70 -14.88 20.68 -6.96
CA THR A 70 -14.54 19.57 -6.07
C THR A 70 -14.13 18.35 -6.89
N SER A 71 -12.97 17.76 -6.58
CA SER A 71 -12.52 16.51 -7.17
C SER A 71 -13.24 15.34 -6.54
N TYR A 72 -13.73 14.43 -7.35
CA TYR A 72 -14.34 13.17 -6.88
C TYR A 72 -13.83 11.98 -7.67
N GLY A 73 -13.80 10.81 -7.03
CA GLY A 73 -13.52 9.54 -7.66
C GLY A 73 -14.78 8.97 -8.33
N TYR A 74 -14.60 8.27 -9.44
CA TYR A 74 -15.68 7.50 -10.06
C TYR A 74 -15.14 6.14 -10.52
N TYR A 75 -16.03 5.18 -10.75
CA TYR A 75 -15.67 3.84 -11.17
C TYR A 75 -16.26 3.50 -12.53
N GLU A 76 -15.46 2.84 -13.37
CA GLU A 76 -15.92 2.36 -14.67
C GLU A 76 -15.21 1.05 -15.05
N ASN A 77 -15.92 0.21 -15.83
CA ASN A 77 -15.23 -0.89 -16.50
C ASN A 77 -14.39 -0.34 -17.65
N HIS A 78 -13.08 -0.52 -17.54
CA HIS A 78 -12.12 -0.34 -18.60
C HIS A 78 -11.88 -1.68 -19.28
N GLY A 79 -11.63 -1.71 -20.58
CA GLY A 79 -11.59 -2.96 -21.33
C GLY A 79 -10.52 -3.95 -20.85
N HIS A 80 -9.37 -3.99 -21.51
CA HIS A 80 -8.31 -4.95 -21.28
C HIS A 80 -7.12 -4.31 -20.59
N VAL A 81 -6.73 -4.84 -19.45
CA VAL A 81 -5.59 -4.34 -18.64
C VAL A 81 -4.65 -5.50 -18.31
N ARG A 82 -3.36 -5.25 -18.41
CA ARG A 82 -2.31 -6.21 -18.06
C ARG A 82 -1.42 -5.69 -16.96
N THR A 83 -1.24 -6.53 -15.94
CA THR A 83 -0.36 -6.27 -14.81
C THR A 83 0.81 -7.23 -14.82
N LYS A 84 2.01 -6.70 -14.67
CA LYS A 84 3.25 -7.45 -14.48
C LYS A 84 3.99 -6.87 -13.29
N GLY A 85 4.62 -7.72 -12.50
CA GLY A 85 5.35 -7.21 -11.37
C GLY A 85 6.16 -8.25 -10.64
N TYR A 86 6.84 -7.77 -9.62
CA TYR A 86 7.53 -8.61 -8.66
C TYR A 86 7.45 -8.02 -7.26
N ASN A 87 7.50 -8.88 -6.27
CA ASN A 87 7.61 -8.53 -4.88
C ASN A 87 8.82 -9.22 -4.25
N LEU A 88 9.44 -8.52 -3.31
CA LEU A 88 10.55 -9.04 -2.51
C LEU A 88 10.19 -8.83 -1.04
N SER A 89 10.43 -9.85 -0.21
CA SER A 89 10.26 -9.77 1.24
C SER A 89 11.49 -10.34 1.92
N LEU A 90 11.95 -9.66 2.94
CA LEU A 90 13.07 -10.10 3.78
C LEU A 90 12.69 -9.90 5.24
N LEU A 91 12.94 -10.92 6.07
CA LEU A 91 12.84 -10.82 7.51
C LEU A 91 14.07 -11.48 8.12
N TYR A 92 14.77 -10.74 8.94
CA TYR A 92 15.86 -11.26 9.76
C TYR A 92 15.53 -11.07 11.22
N SER A 93 15.76 -12.08 12.03
CA SER A 93 15.59 -12.05 13.48
C SER A 93 16.84 -12.51 14.20
N PHE A 94 17.13 -11.89 15.33
CA PHE A 94 18.21 -12.30 16.21
C PHE A 94 17.69 -12.63 17.60
N SER A 95 17.53 -13.92 17.86
CA SER A 95 17.00 -14.43 19.13
C SER A 95 15.67 -13.77 19.47
N HIS A 96 15.54 -13.26 20.70
CA HIS A 96 14.38 -12.49 21.19
C HIS A 96 14.68 -10.99 21.37
N TRP A 97 15.79 -10.51 20.77
CA TRP A 97 16.29 -9.16 20.97
C TRP A 97 15.91 -8.20 19.84
N PHE A 98 15.86 -8.73 18.63
CA PHE A 98 15.79 -7.88 17.46
C PHE A 98 15.16 -8.60 16.27
N ASP A 99 14.32 -7.90 15.54
CA ASP A 99 13.89 -8.27 14.20
C ASP A 99 13.90 -7.05 13.28
N ILE A 100 14.26 -7.29 12.03
CA ILE A 100 14.16 -6.32 10.95
C ILE A 100 13.56 -7.00 9.73
N GLY A 101 12.58 -6.35 9.13
CA GLY A 101 11.94 -6.83 7.92
C GLY A 101 11.74 -5.73 6.91
N GLY A 102 11.47 -6.11 5.69
CA GLY A 102 11.12 -5.17 4.64
C GLY A 102 10.47 -5.87 3.48
N THR A 103 9.65 -5.12 2.77
CA THR A 103 9.02 -5.55 1.52
C THR A 103 9.25 -4.48 0.46
N PHE A 104 9.47 -4.92 -0.77
CA PHE A 104 9.53 -4.07 -1.94
C PHE A 104 8.60 -4.63 -3.01
N ASN A 105 7.79 -3.76 -3.62
CA ASN A 105 6.85 -4.11 -4.66
C ASN A 105 7.09 -3.22 -5.89
N SER A 106 7.12 -3.85 -7.05
CA SER A 106 7.16 -3.17 -8.35
C SER A 106 6.08 -3.79 -9.24
N ILE A 107 5.02 -3.04 -9.52
CA ILE A 107 3.83 -3.51 -10.22
C ILE A 107 3.54 -2.55 -11.37
N ASP A 108 3.68 -3.02 -12.61
CA ASP A 108 3.42 -2.25 -13.83
C ASP A 108 2.09 -2.71 -14.43
N THR A 109 1.05 -1.88 -14.28
CA THR A 109 -0.30 -2.11 -14.78
C THR A 109 -0.54 -1.19 -15.96
N ARG A 110 -0.82 -1.77 -17.14
CA ARG A 110 -0.97 -1.02 -18.39
C ARG A 110 -2.29 -1.33 -19.10
N ASP A 111 -2.79 -0.32 -19.81
CA ASP A 111 -3.89 -0.48 -20.74
C ASP A 111 -3.45 -1.36 -21.92
N TYR A 112 -4.22 -2.39 -22.21
CA TYR A 112 -4.07 -3.26 -23.37
C TYR A 112 -5.32 -3.25 -24.27
N GLU A 113 -6.25 -2.29 -24.04
CA GLU A 113 -7.36 -2.06 -24.95
C GLU A 113 -6.83 -1.31 -26.17
N LYS A 114 -6.78 -2.05 -27.30
CA LYS A 114 -6.15 -1.51 -28.50
C LYS A 114 -7.03 -0.49 -29.22
N PHE A 115 -8.33 -0.64 -29.19
CA PHE A 115 -9.26 0.19 -29.91
C PHE A 115 -10.20 0.93 -28.95
N LEU A 116 -10.66 2.10 -29.37
CA LEU A 116 -11.66 2.85 -28.62
C LEU A 116 -12.99 2.05 -28.54
N ALA A 117 -13.70 2.19 -27.44
CA ALA A 117 -14.99 1.54 -27.24
C ALA A 117 -15.95 1.83 -28.40
N GLY A 118 -16.48 0.78 -29.03
CA GLY A 118 -17.37 0.89 -30.18
C GLY A 118 -16.69 1.09 -31.54
N SER A 119 -15.36 1.09 -31.62
CA SER A 119 -14.60 1.18 -32.87
C SER A 119 -13.62 0.02 -32.99
N SER A 120 -13.56 -0.57 -34.20
CA SER A 120 -12.50 -1.54 -34.55
C SER A 120 -11.37 -0.95 -35.38
N LEU A 121 -11.45 0.33 -35.70
CA LEU A 121 -10.53 1.02 -36.61
C LEU A 121 -9.72 2.12 -35.91
N GLN A 122 -10.27 2.73 -34.86
CA GLN A 122 -9.62 3.82 -34.16
C GLN A 122 -8.83 3.28 -32.97
N GLU A 123 -7.50 3.35 -33.06
CA GLU A 123 -6.65 2.91 -31.97
C GLU A 123 -6.75 3.87 -30.74
N SER A 124 -6.71 3.27 -29.56
CA SER A 124 -6.66 4.01 -28.29
C SER A 124 -5.29 4.68 -28.13
N MET A 125 -5.27 5.97 -27.82
CA MET A 125 -4.05 6.69 -27.49
C MET A 125 -3.41 6.22 -26.17
N HIS A 126 -4.14 5.45 -25.37
CA HIS A 126 -3.65 4.92 -24.11
C HIS A 126 -3.12 3.48 -24.22
N TYR A 127 -3.17 2.88 -25.41
CA TYR A 127 -2.67 1.52 -25.62
C TYR A 127 -1.22 1.37 -25.17
N LYS A 128 -0.96 0.44 -24.24
CA LYS A 128 0.31 0.20 -23.54
C LYS A 128 0.79 1.33 -22.62
N VAL A 129 -0.01 2.35 -22.41
CA VAL A 129 0.28 3.37 -21.39
C VAL A 129 -0.07 2.82 -20.00
N ARG A 130 0.65 3.26 -18.98
CA ARG A 130 0.40 2.86 -17.59
C ARG A 130 -0.95 3.38 -17.13
N MET A 131 -1.68 2.52 -16.40
CA MET A 131 -2.95 2.91 -15.78
C MET A 131 -2.72 4.04 -14.77
N PRO A 132 -3.55 5.09 -14.82
CA PRO A 132 -3.42 6.22 -13.91
C PRO A 132 -3.85 5.87 -12.48
N ASN A 133 -3.45 6.71 -11.53
CA ASN A 133 -3.83 6.67 -10.12
C ASN A 133 -3.50 5.33 -9.43
N LEU A 134 -2.42 4.68 -9.84
CA LEU A 134 -1.91 3.46 -9.25
C LEU A 134 -0.43 3.61 -8.89
N PRO A 135 -0.05 3.49 -7.61
CA PRO A 135 1.35 3.40 -7.23
C PRO A 135 1.99 2.16 -7.83
N TYR A 136 3.09 2.33 -8.55
CA TYR A 136 3.76 1.22 -9.24
C TYR A 136 5.03 0.72 -8.53
N ARG A 137 5.57 1.49 -7.58
CA ARG A 137 6.68 1.08 -6.72
C ARG A 137 6.45 1.56 -5.31
N TYR A 138 6.55 0.67 -4.35
CA TYR A 138 6.47 1.01 -2.93
C TYR A 138 7.20 -0.02 -2.09
N ALA A 139 7.64 0.42 -0.93
CA ALA A 139 8.40 -0.40 0.01
C ALA A 139 8.02 -0.06 1.46
N ASN A 140 8.18 -1.03 2.34
CA ASN A 140 8.14 -0.81 3.78
C ASN A 140 9.36 -1.45 4.42
N ILE A 141 9.82 -0.85 5.51
CA ILE A 141 10.82 -1.42 6.41
C ILE A 141 10.26 -1.32 7.82
N ASN A 142 10.41 -2.39 8.58
CA ASN A 142 10.09 -2.43 9.99
C ASN A 142 11.29 -3.00 10.77
N ALA A 143 11.54 -2.46 11.94
CA ALA A 143 12.56 -2.97 12.85
C ALA A 143 12.05 -2.88 14.28
N ASN A 144 12.28 -3.93 15.08
CA ASN A 144 11.87 -3.98 16.45
C ASN A 144 13.03 -4.43 17.33
N PHE A 145 13.19 -3.77 18.46
CA PHE A 145 14.13 -4.11 19.50
C PHE A 145 13.38 -4.44 20.78
N TYR A 146 13.81 -5.48 21.48
CA TYR A 146 13.15 -5.96 22.70
C TYR A 146 14.19 -6.11 23.81
N TRP A 147 13.90 -5.52 24.97
CA TRP A 147 14.65 -5.72 26.20
C TRP A 147 13.75 -6.41 27.22
N ASN A 148 13.99 -7.70 27.41
CA ASN A 148 13.29 -8.48 28.40
C ASN A 148 13.89 -8.23 29.79
N ASP A 149 13.04 -8.31 30.80
CA ASP A 149 13.41 -8.13 32.21
C ASP A 149 14.04 -6.75 32.53
N LEU A 150 13.75 -5.73 31.73
CA LEU A 150 14.24 -4.39 31.96
C LEU A 150 13.59 -3.77 33.21
N PHE A 151 14.42 -3.32 34.15
CA PHE A 151 14.07 -2.80 35.49
C PHE A 151 13.42 -3.82 36.43
N VAL A 152 12.49 -4.66 35.97
CA VAL A 152 11.77 -5.66 36.77
C VAL A 152 11.59 -6.92 35.95
N LYS A 153 11.81 -8.09 36.58
CA LYS A 153 11.62 -9.40 35.96
C LYS A 153 10.18 -9.57 35.45
N GLY A 154 10.05 -10.03 34.20
CA GLY A 154 8.77 -10.19 33.53
C GLY A 154 8.25 -8.92 32.85
N ASN A 155 9.02 -7.84 32.85
CA ASN A 155 8.72 -6.64 32.06
C ASN A 155 9.48 -6.64 30.75
N VAL A 156 8.89 -6.04 29.72
CA VAL A 156 9.49 -5.94 28.38
C VAL A 156 9.41 -4.49 27.89
N LEU A 157 10.54 -3.93 27.53
CA LEU A 157 10.59 -2.69 26.74
C LEU A 157 10.76 -3.06 25.27
N SER A 158 9.95 -2.48 24.40
CA SER A 158 10.10 -2.60 22.94
C SER A 158 10.17 -1.23 22.28
N ILE A 159 11.07 -1.12 21.32
CA ILE A 159 11.16 0.03 20.42
C ILE A 159 10.90 -0.49 19.02
N GLY A 160 9.90 0.09 18.35
CA GLY A 160 9.55 -0.22 16.97
C GLY A 160 9.83 0.96 16.06
N TYR A 161 10.31 0.67 14.88
CA TYR A 161 10.47 1.59 13.77
C TYR A 161 9.75 1.03 12.56
N ASP A 162 8.94 1.87 11.90
CA ASP A 162 8.27 1.57 10.66
C ASP A 162 8.54 2.68 9.65
N SER A 163 8.78 2.31 8.42
CA SER A 163 8.86 3.27 7.32
C SER A 163 8.09 2.79 6.10
N TYR A 164 7.56 3.74 5.37
CA TYR A 164 6.87 3.51 4.11
C TYR A 164 7.42 4.47 3.07
N TRP A 165 7.83 3.92 1.94
CA TRP A 165 8.26 4.64 0.75
C TRP A 165 7.33 4.31 -0.42
N GLN A 166 6.98 5.32 -1.20
CA GLN A 166 6.18 5.21 -2.41
C GLN A 166 6.77 6.13 -3.46
N HIS A 167 7.02 5.60 -4.64
CA HIS A 167 7.44 6.38 -5.79
C HIS A 167 6.30 7.30 -6.25
N ASP A 168 6.62 8.41 -6.90
CA ASP A 168 5.65 9.29 -7.54
C ASP A 168 4.84 8.55 -8.62
N PHE A 169 3.60 8.94 -8.81
CA PHE A 169 2.73 8.34 -9.82
C PHE A 169 1.69 9.35 -10.33
N PRO A 170 1.25 9.22 -11.61
CA PRO A 170 0.31 10.15 -12.20
C PRO A 170 -1.13 9.89 -11.72
N LEU A 171 -1.88 10.98 -11.47
CA LEU A 171 -3.32 10.94 -11.19
C LEU A 171 -4.15 10.62 -12.44
N TYR A 172 -3.68 11.09 -13.60
CA TYR A 172 -4.30 10.93 -14.90
C TYR A 172 -3.38 10.14 -15.83
N TRP A 173 -3.76 9.98 -17.09
CA TRP A 173 -2.98 9.29 -18.08
C TRP A 173 -1.63 9.97 -18.32
N GLU A 174 -0.54 9.22 -18.18
CA GLU A 174 0.85 9.71 -18.28
C GLU A 174 1.16 10.39 -19.63
N ASN A 175 0.52 9.95 -20.70
CA ASN A 175 0.69 10.51 -22.06
C ASN A 175 -0.17 11.76 -22.34
N LEU A 176 -1.07 12.14 -21.42
CA LEU A 176 -1.87 13.37 -21.53
C LEU A 176 -1.45 14.43 -20.51
N GLY A 177 -0.65 14.06 -19.52
CA GLY A 177 -0.16 14.94 -18.47
C GLY A 177 1.33 15.17 -18.54
N ASP A 178 1.75 16.31 -18.05
CA ASP A 178 3.14 16.62 -17.83
C ASP A 178 3.63 15.99 -16.53
N LYS A 179 4.78 15.33 -16.57
CA LYS A 179 5.37 14.65 -15.41
C LYS A 179 5.69 15.59 -14.23
N ASP A 180 5.94 16.86 -14.54
CA ASP A 180 6.25 17.89 -13.53
C ASP A 180 5.01 18.69 -13.12
N SER A 181 3.81 18.21 -13.43
CA SER A 181 2.59 18.95 -13.26
C SER A 181 1.88 18.63 -11.94
N LYS A 182 0.83 19.43 -11.64
CA LYS A 182 -0.14 19.23 -10.55
C LYS A 182 -0.84 17.86 -10.57
N ASN A 183 -0.67 17.10 -11.64
CA ASN A 183 -1.32 15.82 -11.88
C ASN A 183 -0.48 14.63 -11.39
N MET A 184 0.56 14.87 -10.62
CA MET A 184 1.38 13.83 -9.99
C MET A 184 1.13 13.78 -8.48
N VAL A 185 0.98 12.59 -7.94
CA VAL A 185 1.22 12.35 -6.51
C VAL A 185 2.73 12.25 -6.34
N PRO A 186 3.35 13.11 -5.53
CA PRO A 186 4.81 13.14 -5.39
C PRO A 186 5.33 11.89 -4.68
N GLU A 187 6.63 11.65 -4.83
CA GLU A 187 7.32 10.64 -4.04
C GLU A 187 7.15 10.93 -2.55
N GLN A 188 6.91 9.88 -1.77
CA GLN A 188 6.61 9.99 -0.36
C GLN A 188 7.45 9.03 0.45
N PHE A 189 7.97 9.52 1.58
CA PHE A 189 8.69 8.71 2.52
C PHE A 189 8.28 9.11 3.94
N SER A 190 7.65 8.20 4.66
CA SER A 190 7.22 8.41 6.04
C SER A 190 7.95 7.48 6.99
N HIS A 191 8.15 7.98 8.22
CA HIS A 191 8.85 7.26 9.27
C HIS A 191 8.05 7.34 10.57
N ASN A 192 7.89 6.22 11.26
CA ASN A 192 7.18 6.13 12.52
C ASN A 192 8.09 5.49 13.57
N LEU A 193 7.96 5.96 14.80
CA LEU A 193 8.62 5.39 15.97
C LEU A 193 7.58 5.02 17.02
N SER A 194 7.76 3.87 17.64
CA SER A 194 6.94 3.42 18.75
C SER A 194 7.82 2.98 19.94
N LEU A 195 7.35 3.28 21.13
CA LEU A 195 7.94 2.82 22.39
C LEU A 195 6.83 2.16 23.18
N SER A 196 7.05 0.94 23.66
CA SER A 196 6.07 0.21 24.46
C SER A 196 6.74 -0.43 25.66
N TYR A 197 6.14 -0.25 26.83
CA TYR A 197 6.57 -0.90 28.06
C TYR A 197 5.47 -1.77 28.62
N THR A 198 5.72 -3.06 28.63
CA THR A 198 4.80 -4.10 29.12
C THR A 198 5.24 -4.57 30.49
N MET A 199 4.32 -4.56 31.46
CA MET A 199 4.58 -4.82 32.87
C MET A 199 3.77 -6.02 33.38
N LYS A 200 4.29 -6.65 34.45
CA LYS A 200 3.63 -7.76 35.16
C LYS A 200 3.18 -8.88 34.22
N ASN A 201 4.12 -9.40 33.41
CA ASN A 201 3.87 -10.47 32.45
C ASN A 201 2.71 -10.19 31.48
N GLY A 202 2.60 -8.94 31.00
CA GLY A 202 1.60 -8.54 30.01
C GLY A 202 0.33 -7.92 30.58
N ARG A 203 0.18 -7.84 31.93
CA ARG A 203 -1.05 -7.30 32.53
C ARG A 203 -1.27 -5.81 32.25
N TYR A 204 -0.21 -5.03 32.21
CA TYR A 204 -0.25 -3.59 31.90
C TYR A 204 0.66 -3.28 30.73
N ASN A 205 0.21 -2.41 29.83
CA ASN A 205 1.02 -1.93 28.75
C ASN A 205 0.82 -0.42 28.60
N VAL A 206 1.93 0.30 28.56
CA VAL A 206 1.98 1.74 28.20
C VAL A 206 2.71 1.84 26.90
N SER A 207 2.14 2.53 25.92
CA SER A 207 2.81 2.76 24.66
C SER A 207 2.71 4.22 24.22
N PHE A 208 3.75 4.68 23.55
CA PHE A 208 3.85 5.96 22.91
C PHE A 208 4.23 5.76 21.44
N GLU A 209 3.58 6.45 20.53
CA GLU A 209 3.84 6.38 19.09
C GLU A 209 3.97 7.79 18.52
N CYS A 210 5.01 8.00 17.73
CA CYS A 210 5.21 9.21 16.92
C CYS A 210 5.12 8.81 15.45
N ARG A 211 4.01 9.16 14.81
CA ARG A 211 3.81 8.96 13.37
C ARG A 211 4.40 10.11 12.58
N ASN A 212 4.96 9.77 11.42
CA ASN A 212 5.58 10.73 10.53
C ASN A 212 6.52 11.68 11.30
N PHE A 213 7.50 11.12 12.04
CA PHE A 213 8.35 11.91 12.95
C PHE A 213 9.23 12.92 12.20
N THR A 214 9.49 12.72 10.92
CA THR A 214 10.19 13.65 10.03
C THR A 214 9.32 14.83 9.58
N ASP A 215 8.01 14.78 9.84
CA ASP A 215 7.02 15.77 9.40
C ASP A 215 6.98 15.96 7.88
N ALA A 216 7.19 14.84 7.15
CA ALA A 216 7.14 14.84 5.70
C ALA A 216 5.72 15.17 5.19
N GLN A 217 5.65 15.88 4.08
CA GLN A 217 4.37 16.09 3.40
C GLN A 217 3.94 14.79 2.72
N LEU A 218 2.80 14.25 3.15
CA LEU A 218 2.22 13.02 2.62
C LEU A 218 0.89 13.33 1.96
N PHE A 219 0.58 12.60 0.89
CA PHE A 219 -0.63 12.79 0.11
C PHE A 219 -1.38 11.47 -0.04
N ASP A 220 -2.67 11.56 -0.26
CA ASP A 220 -3.49 10.42 -0.66
C ASP A 220 -3.59 10.28 -2.19
N ASN A 221 -4.43 9.36 -2.66
CA ASN A 221 -4.66 9.14 -4.09
C ASN A 221 -5.48 10.24 -4.78
N PHE A 222 -5.97 11.24 -4.04
CA PHE A 222 -6.58 12.46 -4.59
C PHE A 222 -5.58 13.62 -4.62
N SER A 223 -4.33 13.39 -4.26
CA SER A 223 -3.33 14.44 -4.03
C SER A 223 -3.70 15.41 -2.90
N LEU A 224 -4.55 14.96 -1.97
CA LEU A 224 -4.88 15.71 -0.77
C LEU A 224 -3.83 15.46 0.30
N GLN A 225 -3.38 16.51 0.96
CA GLN A 225 -2.37 16.42 2.00
C GLN A 225 -2.94 15.70 3.24
N LYS A 226 -2.24 14.67 3.69
CA LYS A 226 -2.50 13.96 4.95
C LYS A 226 -2.00 14.76 6.14
N ALA A 227 -2.45 14.38 7.34
CA ALA A 227 -1.93 14.93 8.58
C ALA A 227 -0.41 14.76 8.68
N GLY A 228 0.28 15.78 9.17
CA GLY A 228 1.72 15.76 9.44
C GLY A 228 2.05 14.88 10.64
N ARG A 229 3.11 15.28 11.38
CA ARG A 229 3.54 14.54 12.57
C ARG A 229 2.43 14.47 13.62
N ALA A 230 2.22 13.27 14.17
CA ALA A 230 1.21 13.03 15.20
C ALA A 230 1.76 12.14 16.32
N PHE A 231 1.29 12.40 17.55
CA PHE A 231 1.70 11.69 18.74
C PHE A 231 0.49 10.98 19.37
N TYR A 232 0.70 9.73 19.76
CA TYR A 232 -0.33 8.90 20.38
C TYR A 232 0.21 8.29 21.68
N GLY A 233 -0.60 8.34 22.75
CA GLY A 233 -0.36 7.63 23.98
C GLY A 233 -1.47 6.61 24.20
N LYS A 234 -1.13 5.39 24.60
CA LYS A 234 -2.08 4.33 24.92
C LYS A 234 -1.71 3.65 26.23
N PHE A 235 -2.70 3.47 27.08
CA PHE A 235 -2.63 2.62 28.26
C PHE A 235 -3.60 1.46 28.13
N ARG A 236 -3.13 0.23 28.35
CA ARG A 236 -3.93 -0.98 28.23
C ARG A 236 -3.79 -1.81 29.50
N VAL A 237 -4.92 -2.31 29.98
CA VAL A 237 -4.99 -3.25 31.11
C VAL A 237 -5.67 -4.52 30.64
N PHE A 238 -5.06 -5.67 30.92
CA PHE A 238 -5.63 -6.97 30.65
C PHE A 238 -6.20 -7.55 31.95
N PHE A 239 -7.49 -7.82 31.98
CA PHE A 239 -8.20 -8.45 33.05
C PHE A 239 -8.37 -9.95 32.70
N GLY A 240 -7.37 -10.73 32.98
CA GLY A 240 -7.39 -12.18 32.81
C GLY A 240 -6.83 -12.86 34.05
N LYS A 241 -7.34 -14.08 34.36
CA LYS A 241 -6.75 -14.96 35.38
C LYS A 241 -5.43 -15.53 34.90
#